data_4ffae678249b696ac8fecc1f0cccb233
#
_entry.id   4ffae678249b696ac8fecc1f0cccb233
#
_cell.length_a   1.000
_cell.length_b   1.000
_cell.length_c   1.000
_cell.angle_alpha   90.00
_cell.angle_beta   90.00
_cell.angle_gamma   90.00
#
_symmetry.space_group_name_H-M   'P 1'
#
loop_
_entity.id
_entity.type
_entity.pdbx_description
1 polymer ?
#
loop_
_entity_poly.entity_id
_entity_poly.type
_entity_poly.pdbx_seq_one_letter_code
_entity_poly.pdbx_strand_id
1 'polypeptide(L)'
;MIDYKSVSLANQVFEAIERNILNGVYAPGEVLSENRLSKELGVSRTPIREALSRLEGEKLISSSPMGSVVLGITKKDVEDMFFVKKSLEPEAFRR
;
A
#
# COMPACT_ATOMS: atom_id res chain seq x y z
N MET A 1 -26.15 -1.99 -12.94
CA MET A 1 -25.05 -2.25 -13.86
C MET A 1 -23.73 -1.94 -13.22
N ILE A 2 -22.75 -2.78 -13.45
CA ILE A 2 -21.44 -2.61 -12.85
C ILE A 2 -20.65 -1.57 -13.63
N ASP A 3 -20.03 -0.66 -12.88
CA ASP A 3 -19.19 0.36 -13.49
C ASP A 3 -17.76 -0.19 -13.60
N TYR A 4 -17.47 -0.86 -14.68
CA TYR A 4 -16.15 -1.47 -14.86
C TYR A 4 -15.03 -0.44 -14.89
N LYS A 5 -15.31 0.75 -15.40
CA LYS A 5 -14.30 1.78 -15.44
C LYS A 5 -13.91 2.20 -14.04
N SER A 6 -14.88 2.40 -13.18
CA SER A 6 -14.61 2.85 -11.81
C SER A 6 -13.83 1.79 -11.04
N VAL A 7 -14.25 0.52 -11.17
CA VAL A 7 -13.55 -0.56 -10.49
C VAL A 7 -12.14 -0.69 -11.02
N SER A 8 -11.99 -0.65 -12.33
CA SER A 8 -10.67 -0.75 -12.94
C SER A 8 -9.77 0.40 -12.52
N LEU A 9 -10.32 1.61 -12.42
CA LEU A 9 -9.55 2.77 -12.02
C LEU A 9 -9.08 2.65 -10.58
N ALA A 10 -9.96 2.21 -9.68
CA ALA A 10 -9.58 2.01 -8.29
C ALA A 10 -8.47 0.98 -8.17
N ASN A 11 -8.54 -0.09 -8.96
CA ASN A 11 -7.48 -1.09 -8.97
C ASN A 11 -6.15 -0.51 -9.46
N GLN A 12 -6.21 0.30 -10.51
CA GLN A 12 -4.99 0.91 -11.03
C GLN A 12 -4.37 1.86 -10.01
N VAL A 13 -5.22 2.62 -9.32
CA VAL A 13 -4.73 3.53 -8.28
C VAL A 13 -4.11 2.73 -7.15
N PHE A 14 -4.78 1.68 -6.72
CA PHE A 14 -4.26 0.82 -5.66
C PHE A 14 -2.88 0.28 -6.03
N GLU A 15 -2.74 -0.26 -7.23
CA GLU A 15 -1.47 -0.84 -7.65
C GLU A 15 -0.39 0.22 -7.77
N ALA A 16 -0.74 1.41 -8.25
CA ALA A 16 0.24 2.47 -8.38
C ALA A 16 0.77 2.91 -7.03
N ILE A 17 -0.12 3.10 -6.06
CA ILE A 17 0.30 3.53 -4.72
C ILE A 17 1.08 2.41 -4.03
N GLU A 18 0.59 1.19 -4.14
CA GLU A 18 1.28 0.05 -3.53
C GLU A 18 2.70 -0.07 -4.07
N ARG A 19 2.85 0.02 -5.38
CA ARG A 19 4.16 -0.08 -5.99
C ARG A 19 5.08 1.04 -5.50
N ASN A 20 4.55 2.25 -5.39
CA ASN A 20 5.37 3.38 -4.95
C ASN A 20 5.79 3.24 -3.50
N ILE A 21 4.95 2.63 -2.68
CA ILE A 21 5.32 2.37 -1.28
C ILE A 21 6.40 1.29 -1.22
N LEU A 22 6.21 0.21 -1.94
CA LEU A 22 7.14 -0.92 -1.88
C LEU A 22 8.49 -0.58 -2.48
N ASN A 23 8.51 0.32 -3.44
CA ASN A 23 9.77 0.72 -4.08
C ASN A 23 10.41 1.94 -3.43
N GLY A 24 9.81 2.46 -2.37
CA GLY A 24 10.38 3.57 -1.64
C GLY A 24 10.15 4.94 -2.24
N VAL A 25 9.31 5.03 -3.28
CA VAL A 25 8.97 6.32 -3.85
C VAL A 25 8.23 7.17 -2.82
N TYR A 26 7.31 6.55 -2.08
CA TYR A 26 6.69 7.17 -0.92
C TYR A 26 7.44 6.66 0.31
N ALA A 27 8.11 7.55 1.00
CA ALA A 27 8.99 7.18 2.10
C ALA A 27 8.20 6.80 3.36
N PRO A 28 8.77 5.95 4.20
CA PRO A 28 8.15 5.66 5.49
C PRO A 28 7.90 6.94 6.28
N GLY A 29 6.71 7.05 6.84
CA GLY A 29 6.32 8.25 7.57
C GLY A 29 5.75 9.35 6.72
N GLU A 30 5.82 9.21 5.41
CA GLU A 30 5.27 10.22 4.52
C GLU A 30 3.76 10.19 4.58
N VAL A 31 3.15 11.38 4.53
CA VAL A 31 1.69 11.50 4.59
C VAL A 31 1.15 11.64 3.18
N LEU A 32 0.21 10.77 2.84
CA LEU A 32 -0.43 10.75 1.54
C LEU A 32 -1.86 11.23 1.71
N SER A 33 -2.15 12.46 1.30
CA SER A 33 -3.50 12.99 1.37
C SER A 33 -4.25 12.66 0.09
N GLU A 34 -5.59 12.63 0.19
CA GLU A 34 -6.41 12.38 -0.98
C GLU A 34 -6.21 13.46 -2.04
N ASN A 35 -6.07 14.71 -1.60
CA ASN A 35 -5.84 15.80 -2.53
C ASN A 35 -4.54 15.65 -3.28
N ARG A 36 -3.49 15.33 -2.56
CA ARG A 36 -2.17 15.16 -3.17
C ARG A 36 -2.21 14.04 -4.20
N LEU A 37 -2.76 12.90 -3.82
CA LEU A 37 -2.80 11.74 -4.71
C LEU A 37 -3.70 11.99 -5.91
N SER A 38 -4.80 12.69 -5.69
CA SER A 38 -5.70 13.03 -6.78
C SER A 38 -4.96 13.87 -7.82
N LYS A 39 -4.16 14.81 -7.38
CA LYS A 39 -3.39 15.65 -8.30
C LYS A 39 -2.28 14.87 -8.98
N GLU A 40 -1.57 14.05 -8.22
CA GLU A 40 -0.44 13.31 -8.78
C GLU A 40 -0.89 12.28 -9.80
N LEU A 41 -1.99 11.61 -9.51
CA LEU A 41 -2.45 10.51 -10.36
C LEU A 41 -3.49 10.94 -11.38
N GLY A 42 -3.97 12.18 -11.28
CA GLY A 42 -4.91 12.69 -12.26
C GLY A 42 -6.28 12.03 -12.20
N VAL A 43 -6.73 11.64 -11.03
CA VAL A 43 -8.02 10.98 -10.85
C VAL A 43 -8.79 11.65 -9.74
N SER A 44 -10.10 11.38 -9.67
CA SER A 44 -10.93 11.94 -8.62
C SER A 44 -10.60 11.29 -7.29
N ARG A 45 -11.19 11.81 -6.21
CA ARG A 45 -10.88 11.30 -4.88
C ARG A 45 -11.52 9.96 -4.58
N THR A 46 -12.62 9.63 -5.22
CA THR A 46 -13.32 8.38 -4.89
C THR A 46 -12.46 7.14 -5.10
N PRO A 47 -11.84 6.95 -6.27
CA PRO A 47 -10.95 5.79 -6.42
C PRO A 47 -9.71 5.87 -5.51
N ILE A 48 -9.25 7.08 -5.20
CA ILE A 48 -8.15 7.26 -4.25
C ILE A 48 -8.56 6.73 -2.88
N ARG A 49 -9.75 7.14 -2.42
CA ARG A 49 -10.22 6.74 -1.10
C ARG A 49 -10.39 5.23 -1.00
N GLU A 50 -10.91 4.62 -2.05
CA GLU A 50 -11.08 3.17 -2.06
C GLU A 50 -9.72 2.47 -2.02
N ALA A 51 -8.76 2.98 -2.79
CA ALA A 51 -7.43 2.39 -2.82
C ALA A 51 -6.74 2.52 -1.46
N LEU A 52 -6.84 3.69 -0.82
CA LEU A 52 -6.24 3.88 0.48
C LEU A 52 -6.86 2.97 1.53
N SER A 53 -8.17 2.76 1.45
CA SER A 53 -8.84 1.86 2.38
C SER A 53 -8.28 0.44 2.24
N ARG A 54 -8.07 -0.02 1.01
CA ARG A 54 -7.50 -1.34 0.79
C ARG A 54 -6.07 -1.43 1.29
N LEU A 55 -5.28 -0.39 1.06
CA LEU A 55 -3.89 -0.37 1.51
C LEU A 55 -3.81 -0.38 3.03
N GLU A 56 -4.74 0.29 3.69
CA GLU A 56 -4.80 0.26 5.14
C GLU A 56 -5.12 -1.14 5.64
N GLY A 57 -6.03 -1.83 4.96
CA GLY A 57 -6.35 -3.21 5.30
C GLY A 57 -5.14 -4.12 5.14
N GLU A 58 -4.24 -3.79 4.22
CA GLU A 58 -3.04 -4.57 4.02
C GLU A 58 -1.88 -4.08 4.88
N LYS A 59 -2.12 -3.08 5.72
CA LYS A 59 -1.15 -2.56 6.68
C LYS A 59 0.05 -1.90 6.03
N LEU A 60 -0.14 -1.37 4.84
CA LEU A 60 0.89 -0.59 4.18
C LEU A 60 0.82 0.88 4.58
N ILE A 61 -0.33 1.33 5.02
CA ILE A 61 -0.53 2.68 5.50
C ILE A 61 -1.40 2.65 6.74
N SER A 62 -1.39 3.76 7.47
CA SER A 62 -2.22 3.93 8.66
C SER A 62 -2.93 5.26 8.58
N SER A 63 -4.21 5.29 8.93
CA SER A 63 -4.97 6.53 8.93
C SER A 63 -4.52 7.45 10.04
N SER A 64 -4.49 8.74 9.76
CA SER A 64 -4.20 9.76 10.76
C SER A 64 -5.08 10.97 10.44
N PRO A 65 -5.17 11.93 11.37
CA PRO A 65 -5.92 13.15 11.09
C PRO A 65 -5.39 13.93 9.90
N MET A 66 -4.13 13.76 9.56
CA MET A 66 -3.51 14.50 8.47
C MET A 66 -3.54 13.75 7.15
N GLY A 67 -3.96 12.50 7.15
CA GLY A 67 -4.00 11.69 5.94
C GLY A 67 -3.49 10.30 6.23
N SER A 68 -3.10 9.61 5.17
CA SER A 68 -2.59 8.25 5.31
C SER A 68 -1.09 8.28 5.44
N VAL A 69 -0.56 7.61 6.46
CA VAL A 69 0.88 7.60 6.74
C VAL A 69 1.48 6.29 6.26
N VAL A 70 2.53 6.38 5.48
CA VAL A 70 3.24 5.20 4.99
C VAL A 70 3.95 4.53 6.16
N LEU A 71 3.78 3.21 6.28
CA LEU A 71 4.22 2.48 7.47
C LEU A 71 5.62 1.90 7.38
N GLY A 72 6.34 2.18 6.32
CA GLY A 72 7.73 1.76 6.29
C GLY A 72 7.98 0.35 5.81
N ILE A 73 7.00 -0.26 5.18
CA ILE A 73 7.19 -1.58 4.61
C ILE A 73 7.69 -1.40 3.19
N THR A 74 8.90 -1.87 2.94
CA THR A 74 9.50 -1.79 1.63
C THR A 74 9.48 -3.16 0.97
N LYS A 75 9.83 -3.17 -0.31
CA LYS A 75 9.94 -4.44 -1.01
C LYS A 75 10.94 -5.34 -0.32
N LYS A 76 12.05 -4.77 0.11
CA LYS A 76 13.06 -5.55 0.80
C LYS A 76 12.52 -6.13 2.11
N ASP A 77 11.76 -5.32 2.85
CA ASP A 77 11.17 -5.79 4.10
C ASP A 77 10.24 -6.96 3.87
N VAL A 78 9.47 -6.91 2.81
CA VAL A 78 8.57 -8.00 2.48
C VAL A 78 9.36 -9.26 2.17
N GLU A 79 10.42 -9.14 1.41
CA GLU A 79 11.26 -10.29 1.10
C GLU A 79 11.92 -10.85 2.34
N ASP A 80 12.40 -9.98 3.22
CA ASP A 80 13.02 -10.42 4.46
C ASP A 80 12.03 -11.15 5.35
N MET A 81 10.81 -10.65 5.42
CA MET A 81 9.78 -11.31 6.22
C MET A 81 9.48 -12.70 5.68
N PHE A 82 9.43 -12.84 4.38
CA PHE A 82 9.18 -14.12 3.76
C PHE A 82 10.33 -15.08 4.06
N PHE A 83 11.55 -14.59 3.98
CA PHE A 83 12.72 -15.41 4.26
C PHE A 83 12.73 -15.89 5.71
N VAL A 84 12.43 -14.99 6.63
CA VAL A 84 12.38 -15.34 8.05
C VAL A 84 11.32 -16.41 8.28
N LYS A 85 10.17 -16.26 7.64
CA LYS A 85 9.11 -17.23 7.79
C LYS A 85 9.55 -18.60 7.32
N LYS A 86 10.27 -18.67 6.21
CA LYS A 86 10.79 -19.94 5.72
C LYS A 86 11.81 -20.51 6.69
N SER A 87 12.63 -19.66 7.27
CA SER A 87 13.64 -20.10 8.20
C SER A 87 13.05 -20.66 9.48
N LEU A 88 11.82 -20.31 9.78
CA LEU A 88 11.17 -20.78 10.99
C LEU A 88 10.44 -22.10 10.78
N GLU A 89 10.72 -22.79 9.72
CA GLU A 89 10.18 -24.12 9.51
C GLU A 89 10.61 -25.03 10.65
N PRO A 90 9.82 -26.06 10.94
CA PRO A 90 10.12 -26.92 12.09
C PRO A 90 11.53 -27.46 12.11
N GLU A 91 12.05 -27.82 10.96
CA GLU A 91 13.39 -28.39 10.97
C GLU A 91 14.42 -27.35 11.36
N ALA A 92 14.15 -26.08 11.21
CA ALA A 92 15.08 -25.05 11.62
C ALA A 92 15.19 -24.99 13.13
N PHE A 93 14.20 -25.45 13.82
CA PHE A 93 14.21 -25.45 15.27
C PHE A 93 14.64 -26.74 15.88
N ARG A 94 14.67 -27.73 15.10
CA ARG A 94 15.01 -28.92 15.70
C ARG A 94 16.39 -28.95 16.04
N ARG A 95 17.04 -28.81 16.20
CA ARG A 95 18.33 -28.81 16.53
C ARG A 95 18.60 -29.07 17.81
#